data_58cb7cfc8819d5954d4fccd49afcbb9c
#
_entry.id   58cb7cfc8819d5954d4fccd49afcbb9c
#
_cell.length_a   1.000
_cell.length_b   1.000
_cell.length_c   1.000
_cell.angle_alpha   90.00
_cell.angle_beta   90.00
_cell.angle_gamma   90.00
#
_symmetry.space_group_name_H-M   'P 1'
#
loop_
_entity.id
_entity.type
_entity.pdbx_description
1 polymer ?
#
loop_
_entity_poly.entity_id
_entity_poly.type
_entity_poly.pdbx_seq_one_letter_code
_entity_poly.pdbx_strand_id
1 'polypeptide(L)'
;MRPSSALLVGVVKLLVGAYARWVGCTPSPAQRIYFANHTSHIDTLAIWSSLPRDLRRRTRPIAARDYWGKGFKKYLATKGFGAVLIDRTRGESDPLEPLRASLREGDSLIIFPEGTRGTSAIPAAFRSGLFRLAGEFPTVDLIPVYLDNLHRSLPKGALLPVPIVCTVRFGAPLARISDEAKDAVLARARDAVIALSQPA
;
A
#
# COMPACT_ATOMS: atom_id res chain seq x y z
N MET A 1 -1.29 17.70 -13.56
CA MET A 1 -2.13 16.56 -13.12
C MET A 1 -3.13 16.31 -14.21
N ARG A 2 -3.31 15.09 -14.65
CA ARG A 2 -4.42 14.79 -15.57
C ARG A 2 -5.72 15.04 -14.81
N PRO A 3 -6.71 15.72 -15.37
CA PRO A 3 -7.98 16.04 -14.68
C PRO A 3 -8.67 14.78 -14.11
N SER A 4 -8.47 13.63 -14.76
CA SER A 4 -8.96 12.32 -14.32
C SER A 4 -8.46 11.88 -12.94
N SER A 5 -7.23 12.24 -12.54
CA SER A 5 -6.69 11.82 -11.23
C SER A 5 -7.21 12.68 -10.07
N ALA A 6 -7.56 13.96 -10.31
CA ALA A 6 -8.17 14.81 -9.29
C ALA A 6 -9.62 14.39 -9.02
N LEU A 7 -10.37 14.10 -10.09
CA LEU A 7 -11.72 13.58 -10.00
C LEU A 7 -11.75 12.24 -9.25
N LEU A 8 -10.83 11.32 -9.60
CA LEU A 8 -10.71 10.02 -8.93
C LEU A 8 -10.46 10.17 -7.41
N VAL A 9 -9.54 11.07 -7.04
CA VAL A 9 -9.26 11.35 -5.61
C VAL A 9 -10.50 11.91 -4.90
N GLY A 10 -11.21 12.83 -5.56
CA GLY A 10 -12.47 13.38 -5.02
C GLY A 10 -13.52 12.29 -4.79
N VAL A 11 -13.72 11.43 -5.79
CA VAL A 11 -14.65 10.29 -5.72
C VAL A 11 -14.25 9.31 -4.61
N VAL A 12 -12.96 8.93 -4.52
CA VAL A 12 -12.47 8.02 -3.47
C VAL A 12 -12.67 8.64 -2.09
N LYS A 13 -12.34 9.91 -1.89
CA LYS A 13 -12.56 10.61 -0.61
C LYS A 13 -14.02 10.71 -0.24
N LEU A 14 -14.89 10.94 -1.20
CA LEU A 14 -16.34 11.01 -0.99
C LEU A 14 -16.93 9.64 -0.63
N LEU A 15 -16.55 8.59 -1.36
CA LEU A 15 -17.12 7.25 -1.21
C LEU A 15 -16.54 6.49 -0.01
N VAL A 16 -15.26 6.69 0.28
CA VAL A 16 -14.52 5.90 1.29
C VAL A 16 -14.29 6.70 2.56
N GLY A 17 -14.41 8.04 2.51
CA GLY A 17 -14.14 8.89 3.66
C GLY A 17 -12.72 8.70 4.25
N ALA A 18 -11.73 8.36 3.39
CA ALA A 18 -10.39 8.02 3.85
C ALA A 18 -9.59 9.27 4.27
N TYR A 19 -9.32 9.40 5.55
CA TYR A 19 -8.54 10.49 6.13
C TYR A 19 -7.15 10.01 6.54
N ALA A 20 -6.12 10.77 6.14
CA ALA A 20 -4.76 10.52 6.58
C ALA A 20 -4.56 10.97 8.04
N ARG A 21 -3.97 10.11 8.87
CA ARG A 21 -3.45 10.45 10.18
C ARG A 21 -1.96 10.08 10.23
N TRP A 22 -1.12 11.08 10.33
CA TRP A 22 0.33 10.94 10.45
C TRP A 22 0.67 10.85 11.94
N VAL A 23 0.81 9.62 12.46
CA VAL A 23 0.96 9.37 13.90
C VAL A 23 2.43 9.36 14.31
N GLY A 24 3.29 8.74 13.51
CA GLY A 24 4.70 8.58 13.84
C GLY A 24 5.66 9.16 12.80
N CYS A 25 5.15 9.80 11.74
CA CYS A 25 5.96 10.47 10.73
C CYS A 25 5.20 11.66 10.14
N THR A 26 5.86 12.42 9.29
CA THR A 26 5.26 13.50 8.49
C THR A 26 5.35 13.17 6.99
N PRO A 27 4.51 13.79 6.14
CA PRO A 27 4.72 13.76 4.70
C PRO A 27 6.14 14.21 4.35
N SER A 28 6.84 13.43 3.52
CA SER A 28 8.22 13.72 3.14
C SER A 28 8.45 13.36 1.67
N PRO A 29 9.28 14.12 0.94
CA PRO A 29 9.70 13.78 -0.43
C PRO A 29 10.67 12.60 -0.49
N ALA A 30 11.18 12.11 0.64
CA ALA A 30 12.02 10.93 0.71
C ALA A 30 11.32 9.71 0.09
N GLN A 31 12.09 8.86 -0.56
CA GLN A 31 11.58 7.63 -1.14
C GLN A 31 11.13 6.65 -0.06
N ARG A 32 9.94 6.07 -0.22
CA ARG A 32 9.28 5.27 0.80
C ARG A 32 8.61 4.01 0.25
N ILE A 33 8.65 2.96 1.03
CA ILE A 33 7.77 1.80 0.88
C ILE A 33 6.70 1.88 1.97
N TYR A 34 5.48 2.21 1.59
CA TYR A 34 4.31 2.15 2.47
C TYR A 34 3.79 0.72 2.48
N PHE A 35 3.85 0.06 3.62
CA PHE A 35 3.37 -1.32 3.76
C PHE A 35 2.21 -1.39 4.75
N ALA A 36 1.14 -2.10 4.36
CA ALA A 36 -0.14 -2.03 5.07
C ALA A 36 -0.82 -3.40 5.23
N ASN A 37 -1.80 -3.47 6.15
CA ASN A 37 -2.79 -4.55 6.18
C ASN A 37 -3.68 -4.50 4.93
N HIS A 38 -4.18 -5.66 4.49
CA HIS A 38 -4.97 -5.79 3.26
C HIS A 38 -6.29 -6.52 3.49
N THR A 39 -7.40 -5.80 3.43
CA THR A 39 -8.73 -6.34 3.73
C THR A 39 -9.79 -6.00 2.67
N SER A 40 -9.53 -4.97 1.84
CA SER A 40 -10.50 -4.47 0.88
C SER A 40 -9.88 -4.21 -0.51
N HIS A 41 -10.70 -4.21 -1.55
CA HIS A 41 -10.30 -3.82 -2.91
C HIS A 41 -9.89 -2.35 -3.03
N ILE A 42 -10.36 -1.51 -2.11
CA ILE A 42 -10.13 -0.06 -2.12
C ILE A 42 -8.94 0.36 -1.25
N ASP A 43 -8.29 -0.57 -0.55
CA ASP A 43 -7.15 -0.28 0.35
C ASP A 43 -6.05 0.53 -0.35
N THR A 44 -5.68 0.08 -1.54
CA THR A 44 -4.70 0.77 -2.38
C THR A 44 -5.09 2.22 -2.67
N LEU A 45 -6.35 2.42 -3.04
CA LEU A 45 -6.88 3.75 -3.38
C LEU A 45 -7.00 4.63 -2.14
N ALA A 46 -7.35 4.05 -0.99
CA ALA A 46 -7.42 4.75 0.29
C ALA A 46 -6.05 5.32 0.69
N ILE A 47 -4.99 4.49 0.66
CA ILE A 47 -3.63 4.96 0.95
C ILE A 47 -3.21 6.02 -0.07
N TRP A 48 -3.32 5.72 -1.37
CA TRP A 48 -2.86 6.62 -2.43
C TRP A 48 -3.59 7.97 -2.42
N SER A 49 -4.91 7.99 -2.21
CA SER A 49 -5.70 9.23 -2.14
C SER A 49 -5.42 10.05 -0.88
N SER A 50 -4.97 9.41 0.20
CA SER A 50 -4.62 10.04 1.47
C SER A 50 -3.26 10.76 1.44
N LEU A 51 -2.38 10.41 0.49
CA LEU A 51 -1.10 11.09 0.33
C LEU A 51 -1.27 12.51 -0.22
N PRO A 52 -0.43 13.48 0.15
CA PRO A 52 -0.32 14.77 -0.52
C PRO A 52 -0.10 14.64 -2.02
N ARG A 53 -0.57 15.63 -2.80
CA ARG A 53 -0.54 15.59 -4.27
C ARG A 53 0.83 15.27 -4.85
N ASP A 54 1.88 15.87 -4.30
CA ASP A 54 3.23 15.72 -4.85
C ASP A 54 3.83 14.36 -4.54
N LEU A 55 3.54 13.81 -3.35
CA LEU A 55 3.91 12.44 -2.99
C LEU A 55 3.17 11.40 -3.85
N ARG A 56 1.86 11.60 -4.11
CA ARG A 56 1.09 10.71 -4.99
C ARG A 56 1.68 10.56 -6.39
N ARG A 57 2.26 11.62 -6.93
CA ARG A 57 2.85 11.58 -8.28
C ARG A 57 4.03 10.64 -8.39
N ARG A 58 4.71 10.41 -7.28
CA ARG A 58 5.91 9.57 -7.15
C ARG A 58 5.65 8.29 -6.36
N THR A 59 4.41 7.97 -6.07
CA THR A 59 4.04 6.76 -5.33
C THR A 59 3.25 5.83 -6.24
N ARG A 60 3.77 4.61 -6.43
CA ARG A 60 3.22 3.58 -7.29
C ARG A 60 2.52 2.51 -6.45
N PRO A 61 1.21 2.37 -6.57
CA PRO A 61 0.51 1.22 -6.05
C PRO A 61 0.92 -0.04 -6.80
N ILE A 62 0.91 -1.17 -6.09
CA ILE A 62 1.10 -2.47 -6.72
C ILE A 62 -0.24 -3.10 -7.01
N ALA A 63 -0.42 -3.60 -8.22
CA ALA A 63 -1.64 -4.23 -8.66
C ALA A 63 -1.36 -5.59 -9.33
N ALA A 64 -2.17 -6.59 -9.03
CA ALA A 64 -2.05 -7.90 -9.64
C ALA A 64 -2.54 -7.88 -11.08
N ARG A 65 -1.73 -8.37 -12.01
CA ARG A 65 -2.00 -8.37 -13.46
C ARG A 65 -3.23 -9.21 -13.85
N ASP A 66 -3.45 -10.33 -13.15
CA ASP A 66 -4.60 -11.20 -13.34
C ASP A 66 -5.94 -10.46 -13.15
N TYR A 67 -5.99 -9.54 -12.20
CA TYR A 67 -7.20 -8.74 -11.90
C TYR A 67 -7.24 -7.39 -12.63
N TRP A 68 -6.08 -6.70 -12.72
CA TRP A 68 -5.98 -5.34 -13.27
C TRP A 68 -5.41 -5.27 -14.69
N GLY A 69 -5.06 -6.42 -15.29
CA GLY A 69 -4.32 -6.49 -16.56
C GLY A 69 -5.16 -6.32 -17.83
N LYS A 70 -6.49 -6.18 -17.75
CA LYS A 70 -7.39 -6.15 -18.92
C LYS A 70 -8.31 -4.95 -18.95
N GLY A 71 -8.63 -4.47 -20.17
CA GLY A 71 -9.67 -3.48 -20.45
C GLY A 71 -9.53 -2.17 -19.68
N PHE A 72 -10.66 -1.58 -19.31
CA PHE A 72 -10.74 -0.30 -18.60
C PHE A 72 -10.03 -0.32 -17.24
N LYS A 73 -10.04 -1.45 -16.55
CA LYS A 73 -9.31 -1.62 -15.26
C LYS A 73 -7.81 -1.39 -15.45
N LYS A 74 -7.20 -1.95 -16.51
CA LYS A 74 -5.78 -1.74 -16.84
C LYS A 74 -5.50 -0.25 -17.09
N TYR A 75 -6.33 0.39 -17.89
CA TYR A 75 -6.19 1.83 -18.15
C TYR A 75 -6.24 2.63 -16.86
N LEU A 76 -7.21 2.36 -15.99
CA LEU A 76 -7.35 3.04 -14.70
C LEU A 76 -6.15 2.79 -13.79
N ALA A 77 -5.69 1.54 -13.68
CA ALA A 77 -4.53 1.19 -12.86
C ALA A 77 -3.26 1.89 -13.34
N THR A 78 -2.93 1.81 -14.64
CA THR A 78 -1.65 2.30 -15.18
C THR A 78 -1.67 3.81 -15.48
N LYS A 79 -2.74 4.32 -16.07
CA LYS A 79 -2.84 5.73 -16.48
C LYS A 79 -3.52 6.61 -15.43
N GLY A 80 -4.40 6.05 -14.59
CA GLY A 80 -5.08 6.77 -13.50
C GLY A 80 -4.15 7.00 -12.30
N PHE A 81 -3.61 5.93 -11.72
CA PHE A 81 -2.75 6.00 -10.51
C PHE A 81 -1.34 5.47 -10.70
N GLY A 82 -0.92 5.14 -11.94
CA GLY A 82 0.45 4.75 -12.22
C GLY A 82 0.86 3.43 -11.54
N ALA A 83 -0.07 2.49 -11.39
CA ALA A 83 0.20 1.24 -10.70
C ALA A 83 1.24 0.37 -11.44
N VAL A 84 2.11 -0.27 -10.67
CA VAL A 84 3.02 -1.32 -11.12
C VAL A 84 2.24 -2.63 -11.17
N LEU A 85 2.15 -3.24 -12.35
CA LEU A 85 1.48 -4.53 -12.50
C LEU A 85 2.47 -5.67 -12.25
N ILE A 86 2.13 -6.53 -11.29
CA ILE A 86 2.92 -7.73 -10.98
C ILE A 86 2.19 -8.99 -11.43
N ASP A 87 2.96 -9.95 -11.95
CA ASP A 87 2.46 -11.29 -12.21
C ASP A 87 2.62 -12.15 -10.97
N ARG A 88 1.53 -12.81 -10.53
CA ARG A 88 1.52 -13.67 -9.35
C ARG A 88 1.64 -15.14 -9.72
N THR A 89 1.53 -15.46 -11.02
CA THR A 89 1.70 -16.83 -11.50
C THR A 89 3.18 -17.21 -11.36
N ARG A 90 3.43 -18.41 -10.84
CA ARG A 90 4.77 -18.97 -10.79
C ARG A 90 5.24 -19.19 -12.24
N GLY A 91 6.01 -18.23 -12.74
CA GLY A 91 6.66 -18.24 -14.03
C GLY A 91 8.17 -18.01 -13.87
N GLU A 92 8.89 -17.96 -14.96
CA GLU A 92 10.34 -17.77 -15.00
C GLU A 92 10.82 -16.39 -14.49
N SER A 93 9.92 -15.41 -14.33
CA SER A 93 10.28 -14.05 -13.92
C SER A 93 10.10 -13.84 -12.40
N ASP A 94 11.07 -13.17 -11.77
CA ASP A 94 10.97 -12.75 -10.37
C ASP A 94 9.82 -11.72 -10.20
N PRO A 95 8.79 -12.02 -9.41
CA PRO A 95 7.65 -11.11 -9.22
C PRO A 95 8.02 -9.77 -8.57
N LEU A 96 9.20 -9.64 -7.97
CA LEU A 96 9.70 -8.40 -7.38
C LEU A 96 10.41 -7.49 -8.39
N GLU A 97 10.79 -7.97 -9.57
CA GLU A 97 11.55 -7.15 -10.53
C GLU A 97 10.83 -5.87 -10.97
N PRO A 98 9.52 -5.85 -11.25
CA PRO A 98 8.81 -4.60 -11.52
C PRO A 98 8.85 -3.59 -10.36
N LEU A 99 8.92 -4.06 -9.12
CA LEU A 99 9.02 -3.24 -7.92
C LEU A 99 10.41 -2.64 -7.79
N ARG A 100 11.45 -3.45 -8.04
CA ARG A 100 12.84 -2.99 -8.06
C ARG A 100 13.06 -1.92 -9.12
N ALA A 101 12.55 -2.15 -10.33
CA ALA A 101 12.64 -1.17 -11.41
C ALA A 101 12.03 0.18 -10.99
N SER A 102 10.83 0.16 -10.41
CA SER A 102 10.16 1.37 -9.92
C SER A 102 10.96 2.06 -8.79
N LEU A 103 11.54 1.29 -7.86
CA LEU A 103 12.40 1.84 -6.80
C LEU A 103 13.70 2.45 -7.37
N ARG A 104 14.32 1.83 -8.38
CA ARG A 104 15.51 2.39 -9.06
C ARG A 104 15.19 3.70 -9.79
N GLU A 105 13.98 3.87 -10.28
CA GLU A 105 13.49 5.13 -10.88
C GLU A 105 13.21 6.23 -9.83
N GLY A 106 13.36 5.93 -8.54
CA GLY A 106 13.11 6.86 -7.43
C GLY A 106 11.64 6.97 -7.03
N ASP A 107 10.77 6.10 -7.51
CA ASP A 107 9.39 6.04 -7.08
C ASP A 107 9.26 5.43 -5.67
N SER A 108 8.26 5.86 -4.93
CA SER A 108 7.79 5.20 -3.70
C SER A 108 6.76 4.12 -4.03
N LEU A 109 6.62 3.12 -3.16
CA LEU A 109 5.69 2.01 -3.39
C LEU A 109 4.60 1.93 -2.31
N ILE A 110 3.43 1.41 -2.68
CA ILE A 110 2.40 0.92 -1.74
C ILE A 110 2.31 -0.58 -1.91
N ILE A 111 2.63 -1.34 -0.85
CA ILE A 111 2.62 -2.80 -0.87
C ILE A 111 1.75 -3.38 0.25
N PHE A 112 1.27 -4.60 0.03
CA PHE A 112 0.57 -5.39 1.04
C PHE A 112 1.36 -6.69 1.25
N PRO A 113 2.19 -6.75 2.32
CA PRO A 113 3.10 -7.88 2.51
C PRO A 113 2.42 -9.22 2.78
N GLU A 114 1.13 -9.22 3.14
CA GLU A 114 0.32 -10.44 3.26
C GLU A 114 0.20 -11.19 1.91
N GLY A 115 0.32 -10.47 0.80
CA GLY A 115 0.21 -11.03 -0.56
C GLY A 115 -1.21 -11.40 -1.00
N THR A 116 -2.16 -11.39 -0.10
CA THR A 116 -3.58 -11.62 -0.36
C THR A 116 -4.43 -10.86 0.64
N ARG A 117 -5.71 -10.65 0.33
CA ARG A 117 -6.64 -9.98 1.25
C ARG A 117 -7.05 -10.93 2.37
N GLY A 118 -6.89 -10.47 3.59
CA GLY A 118 -7.42 -11.11 4.79
C GLY A 118 -8.90 -10.76 5.04
N THR A 119 -9.48 -11.45 6.01
CA THR A 119 -10.84 -11.19 6.53
C THR A 119 -10.80 -10.57 7.93
N SER A 120 -9.62 -10.51 8.55
CA SER A 120 -9.38 -9.95 9.88
C SER A 120 -8.80 -8.54 9.80
N ALA A 121 -9.13 -7.69 10.78
CA ALA A 121 -8.50 -6.39 10.97
C ALA A 121 -7.00 -6.52 11.31
N ILE A 122 -6.61 -7.64 11.96
CA ILE A 122 -5.22 -7.96 12.26
C ILE A 122 -4.59 -8.60 11.01
N PRO A 123 -3.49 -8.05 10.49
CA PRO A 123 -2.83 -8.59 9.31
C PRO A 123 -2.28 -10.00 9.56
N ALA A 124 -2.33 -10.84 8.53
CA ALA A 124 -1.68 -12.14 8.53
C ALA A 124 -0.13 -12.00 8.53
N ALA A 125 0.56 -13.14 8.58
CA ALA A 125 2.02 -13.16 8.49
C ALA A 125 2.52 -12.51 7.19
N PHE A 126 3.58 -11.70 7.28
CA PHE A 126 4.16 -11.01 6.13
C PHE A 126 5.08 -11.93 5.34
N ARG A 127 5.03 -11.82 4.02
CA ARG A 127 5.87 -12.57 3.08
C ARG A 127 7.23 -11.91 2.90
N SER A 128 8.21 -12.70 2.46
CA SER A 128 9.62 -12.28 2.30
C SER A 128 9.87 -11.14 1.33
N GLY A 129 8.89 -10.76 0.49
CA GLY A 129 9.06 -9.67 -0.47
C GLY A 129 9.44 -8.33 0.17
N LEU A 130 8.82 -7.97 1.30
CA LEU A 130 9.17 -6.76 2.05
C LEU A 130 10.62 -6.79 2.54
N PHE A 131 11.05 -7.92 3.13
CA PHE A 131 12.43 -8.11 3.62
C PHE A 131 13.45 -7.98 2.49
N ARG A 132 13.21 -8.64 1.34
CA ARG A 132 14.10 -8.57 0.18
C ARG A 132 14.25 -7.15 -0.36
N LEU A 133 13.13 -6.43 -0.55
CA LEU A 133 13.17 -5.04 -1.02
C LEU A 133 13.89 -4.13 -0.01
N ALA A 134 13.66 -4.31 1.29
CA ALA A 134 14.31 -3.51 2.32
C ALA A 134 15.83 -3.74 2.38
N GLY A 135 16.30 -4.96 2.19
CA GLY A 135 17.73 -5.29 2.11
C GLY A 135 18.40 -4.75 0.86
N GLU A 136 17.71 -4.80 -0.29
CA GLU A 136 18.23 -4.31 -1.57
C GLU A 136 18.21 -2.77 -1.68
N PHE A 137 17.32 -2.10 -0.95
CA PHE A 137 17.14 -0.64 -0.97
C PHE A 137 17.24 -0.05 0.46
N PRO A 138 18.41 -0.10 1.10
CA PRO A 138 18.56 0.28 2.51
C PRO A 138 18.36 1.77 2.79
N THR A 139 18.37 2.61 1.75
CA THR A 139 18.12 4.07 1.86
C THR A 139 16.64 4.43 1.81
N VAL A 140 15.76 3.49 1.44
CA VAL A 140 14.32 3.71 1.31
C VAL A 140 13.65 3.51 2.67
N ASP A 141 12.88 4.50 3.12
CA ASP A 141 12.14 4.42 4.37
C ASP A 141 11.00 3.39 4.28
N LEU A 142 10.89 2.51 5.27
CA LEU A 142 9.78 1.58 5.42
C LEU A 142 8.73 2.18 6.35
N ILE A 143 7.58 2.57 5.83
CA ILE A 143 6.50 3.22 6.59
C ILE A 143 5.36 2.25 6.82
N PRO A 144 5.11 1.81 8.09
CA PRO A 144 3.94 1.02 8.40
C PRO A 144 2.68 1.87 8.25
N VAL A 145 1.65 1.28 7.66
CA VAL A 145 0.35 1.92 7.47
C VAL A 145 -0.75 1.00 7.96
N TYR A 146 -1.67 1.53 8.74
CA TYR A 146 -2.86 0.80 9.17
C TYR A 146 -4.12 1.38 8.53
N LEU A 147 -4.92 0.50 7.95
CA LEU A 147 -6.20 0.81 7.33
C LEU A 147 -7.32 0.42 8.29
N ASP A 148 -7.94 1.43 8.88
CA ASP A 148 -9.03 1.25 9.84
C ASP A 148 -10.39 1.31 9.14
N ASN A 149 -11.29 0.39 9.50
CA ASN A 149 -12.67 0.29 9.02
C ASN A 149 -12.89 0.00 7.51
N LEU A 150 -11.86 -0.12 6.67
CA LEU A 150 -12.07 -0.39 5.24
C LEU A 150 -12.75 -1.74 4.98
N HIS A 151 -12.47 -2.76 5.80
CA HIS A 151 -13.15 -4.06 5.71
C HIS A 151 -14.65 -3.96 5.98
N ARG A 152 -15.09 -2.97 6.79
CA ARG A 152 -16.51 -2.72 7.11
C ARG A 152 -17.17 -1.82 6.07
N SER A 153 -16.41 -0.91 5.46
CA SER A 153 -16.91 0.00 4.43
C SER A 153 -17.22 -0.73 3.12
N LEU A 154 -16.37 -1.65 2.68
CA LEU A 154 -16.59 -2.45 1.48
C LEU A 154 -16.15 -3.90 1.73
N PRO A 155 -16.99 -4.72 2.41
CA PRO A 155 -16.69 -6.12 2.68
C PRO A 155 -16.62 -6.92 1.38
N LYS A 156 -15.95 -8.07 1.42
CA LYS A 156 -15.81 -8.99 0.30
C LYS A 156 -17.20 -9.39 -0.23
N GLY A 157 -17.47 -9.07 -1.50
CA GLY A 157 -18.74 -9.35 -2.18
C GLY A 157 -19.72 -8.15 -2.22
N ALA A 158 -19.49 -7.08 -1.48
CA ALA A 158 -20.29 -5.86 -1.58
C ALA A 158 -19.91 -5.05 -2.84
N LEU A 159 -20.93 -4.46 -3.49
CA LEU A 159 -20.77 -3.61 -4.67
C LEU A 159 -20.79 -2.12 -4.32
N LEU A 160 -21.42 -1.75 -3.22
CA LEU A 160 -21.53 -0.36 -2.77
C LEU A 160 -20.87 -0.21 -1.39
N PRO A 161 -20.05 0.84 -1.22
CA PRO A 161 -19.45 1.12 0.08
C PRO A 161 -20.50 1.65 1.05
N VAL A 162 -20.44 1.15 2.29
CA VAL A 162 -21.19 1.75 3.41
C VAL A 162 -20.42 3.02 3.81
N PRO A 163 -21.07 4.18 3.99
CA PRO A 163 -20.41 5.43 4.36
C PRO A 163 -19.95 5.39 5.82
N ILE A 164 -18.78 4.78 6.04
CA ILE A 164 -18.10 4.71 7.33
C ILE A 164 -16.81 5.52 7.21
N VAL A 165 -16.52 6.30 8.25
CA VAL A 165 -15.22 7.01 8.31
C VAL A 165 -14.09 6.00 8.37
N CYS A 166 -13.27 6.00 7.32
CA CYS A 166 -12.08 5.17 7.22
C CYS A 166 -10.86 6.03 7.52
N THR A 167 -9.93 5.50 8.29
CA THR A 167 -8.70 6.21 8.65
C THR A 167 -7.49 5.47 8.08
N VAL A 168 -6.57 6.22 7.50
CA VAL A 168 -5.26 5.73 7.04
C VAL A 168 -4.20 6.29 7.99
N ARG A 169 -3.68 5.44 8.88
CA ARG A 169 -2.69 5.84 9.88
C ARG A 169 -1.29 5.51 9.40
N PHE A 170 -0.41 6.53 9.33
CA PHE A 170 0.99 6.39 8.93
C PHE A 170 1.87 6.44 10.18
N GLY A 171 2.61 5.36 10.43
CA GLY A 171 3.47 5.21 11.61
C GLY A 171 4.89 5.76 11.39
N ALA A 172 5.73 5.60 12.41
CA ALA A 172 7.14 5.91 12.34
C ALA A 172 7.87 5.00 11.35
N PRO A 173 8.91 5.49 10.66
CA PRO A 173 9.75 4.65 9.82
C PRO A 173 10.28 3.45 10.64
N LEU A 174 10.18 2.27 10.07
CA LEU A 174 10.76 1.07 10.68
C LEU A 174 12.28 1.22 10.74
N ALA A 175 12.88 0.86 11.88
CA ALA A 175 14.33 0.86 12.01
C ALA A 175 14.96 0.03 10.88
N ARG A 176 16.11 0.50 10.39
CA ARG A 176 16.81 -0.17 9.29
C ARG A 176 17.09 -1.63 9.65
N ILE A 177 17.07 -2.47 8.64
CA ILE A 177 17.48 -3.87 8.77
C ILE A 177 19.00 -3.87 8.89
N SER A 178 19.48 -4.33 10.03
CA SER A 178 20.86 -4.75 10.24
C SER A 178 20.89 -6.28 10.19
N ASP A 179 21.86 -6.94 10.78
CA ASP A 179 22.05 -8.41 10.76
C ASP A 179 20.90 -9.22 11.40
N GLU A 180 19.67 -8.75 11.29
CA GLU A 180 18.48 -9.42 11.83
C GLU A 180 18.02 -10.58 10.94
N ALA A 181 17.57 -11.66 11.57
CA ALA A 181 16.94 -12.77 10.87
C ALA A 181 15.66 -12.30 10.15
N LYS A 182 15.44 -12.79 8.94
CA LYS A 182 14.28 -12.45 8.10
C LYS A 182 12.95 -12.46 8.87
N ASP A 183 12.72 -13.53 9.65
CA ASP A 183 11.44 -13.71 10.35
C ASP A 183 11.25 -12.70 11.49
N ALA A 184 12.34 -12.29 12.16
CA ALA A 184 12.32 -11.24 13.16
C ALA A 184 11.97 -9.87 12.54
N VAL A 185 12.56 -9.54 11.39
CA VAL A 185 12.22 -8.29 10.66
C VAL A 185 10.77 -8.28 10.22
N LEU A 186 10.26 -9.40 9.67
CA LEU A 186 8.88 -9.48 9.20
C LEU A 186 7.88 -9.43 10.36
N ALA A 187 8.20 -10.05 11.50
CA ALA A 187 7.41 -9.94 12.72
C ALA A 187 7.36 -8.50 13.22
N ARG A 188 8.51 -7.83 13.35
CA ARG A 188 8.62 -6.44 13.76
C ARG A 188 7.86 -5.49 12.82
N ALA A 189 7.94 -5.71 11.52
CA ALA A 189 7.18 -4.95 10.54
C ALA A 189 5.66 -5.14 10.71
N ARG A 190 5.21 -6.39 10.92
CA ARG A 190 3.81 -6.70 11.19
C ARG A 190 3.32 -6.05 12.48
N ASP A 191 4.08 -6.15 13.54
CA ASP A 191 3.75 -5.57 14.86
C ASP A 191 3.67 -4.04 14.80
N ALA A 192 4.52 -3.39 14.00
CA ALA A 192 4.44 -1.96 13.75
C ALA A 192 3.11 -1.55 13.07
N VAL A 193 2.57 -2.37 12.16
CA VAL A 193 1.23 -2.14 11.58
C VAL A 193 0.14 -2.39 12.62
N ILE A 194 0.24 -3.45 13.43
CA ILE A 194 -0.73 -3.77 14.50
C ILE A 194 -0.77 -2.67 15.56
N ALA A 195 0.38 -2.13 15.96
CA ALA A 195 0.44 -1.05 16.94
C ALA A 195 -0.37 0.18 16.52
N LEU A 196 -0.46 0.46 15.22
CA LEU A 196 -1.27 1.54 14.68
C LEU A 196 -2.79 1.27 14.74
N SER A 197 -3.24 0.06 15.07
CA SER A 197 -4.66 -0.25 15.23
C SER A 197 -5.24 0.37 16.50
N GLN A 198 -4.43 0.60 17.50
CA GLN A 198 -4.83 1.25 18.74
C GLN A 198 -5.12 2.76 18.50
N PRO A 199 -6.20 3.30 19.04
CA PRO A 199 -6.40 4.75 19.02
C PRO A 199 -5.26 5.43 19.80
N ALA A 200 -4.69 6.47 19.21
CA ALA A 200 -3.73 7.34 19.89
C ALA A 200 -4.47 8.27 20.83
#